data_80a4fd52cc2282ff7e955dbc4e4ac911
#
_entry.id   80a4fd52cc2282ff7e955dbc4e4ac911
#
_cell.length_a   1.000
_cell.length_b   1.000
_cell.length_c   1.000
_cell.angle_alpha   90.00
_cell.angle_beta   90.00
_cell.angle_gamma   90.00
#
_symmetry.space_group_name_H-M   'P 1'
#
loop_
_entity.id
_entity.type
_entity.pdbx_description
1 polymer ?
#
loop_
_entity_poly.entity_id
_entity_poly.type
_entity_poly.pdbx_seq_one_letter_code
_entity_poly.pdbx_strand_id
1 'polypeptide(L)'
;MTVHPTAADRQPDLAAMHFTAQHLIGLRLLAAADELGSLGAAARATGMAQPNVSRAIAALEDTLGAPLLDRSPRGSTATALGKSVIAAAASLFDAAATFRRDVTSLLADDSAPLRVSASMTVAEHLMPGWLSTYRRRHPDADVGLRVRNSERVFDEVLAGTCDIGFVETPLARKDLNATVIADDHLVVVVAPGHPWAGRGRNAAGSAADAPPTGEFALGPVTAAELAATPLVLREPGSGTRTFHDRALAPWNPAPPAVELGSNAAVAAIVRAGGEPGVLSELAVADAVAHGELVVVDVDERLDLHRHIRAVWRGTGGPGRNARELIDIASR
;
A
#
# COMPACT_ATOMS: atom_id res chain seq x y z
N MET A 1 -16.06 -52.97 34.42
CA MET A 1 -16.66 -51.59 34.36
C MET A 1 -16.02 -50.89 33.19
N THR A 2 -16.68 -50.95 32.04
CA THR A 2 -16.20 -50.33 30.78
C THR A 2 -16.71 -48.89 30.78
N VAL A 3 -15.80 -47.94 30.91
CA VAL A 3 -16.11 -46.52 30.84
C VAL A 3 -16.33 -46.18 29.37
N HIS A 4 -17.58 -45.88 29.01
CA HIS A 4 -17.88 -45.31 27.70
C HIS A 4 -17.40 -43.84 27.66
N PRO A 5 -16.64 -43.41 26.63
CA PRO A 5 -16.25 -42.01 26.48
C PRO A 5 -17.49 -41.17 26.25
N THR A 6 -17.61 -40.10 27.00
CA THR A 6 -18.66 -39.10 26.85
C THR A 6 -18.49 -38.30 25.54
N ALA A 7 -19.60 -37.83 24.96
CA ALA A 7 -19.63 -37.12 23.68
C ALA A 7 -18.78 -35.82 23.61
N ALA A 8 -18.17 -35.42 24.75
CA ALA A 8 -17.30 -34.23 24.87
C ALA A 8 -15.84 -34.45 24.40
N ASP A 9 -15.40 -35.71 24.12
CA ASP A 9 -14.00 -36.00 23.79
C ASP A 9 -13.70 -36.23 22.30
N ARG A 10 -14.66 -35.99 21.42
CA ARG A 10 -14.44 -36.05 19.97
C ARG A 10 -14.01 -34.68 19.46
N GLN A 11 -12.72 -34.43 19.41
CA GLN A 11 -12.21 -33.38 18.51
C GLN A 11 -12.66 -33.72 17.07
N PRO A 12 -13.31 -32.81 16.36
CA PRO A 12 -13.67 -33.08 14.97
C PRO A 12 -12.40 -33.34 14.16
N ASP A 13 -12.42 -34.39 13.34
CA ASP A 13 -11.35 -34.65 12.39
C ASP A 13 -11.39 -33.56 11.28
N LEU A 14 -10.70 -32.48 11.51
CA LEU A 14 -10.67 -31.32 10.59
C LEU A 14 -10.05 -31.70 9.23
N ALA A 15 -9.25 -32.77 9.16
CA ALA A 15 -8.67 -33.25 7.91
C ALA A 15 -9.68 -33.95 7.01
N ALA A 16 -10.75 -34.54 7.59
CA ALA A 16 -11.85 -35.19 6.88
C ALA A 16 -13.01 -34.25 6.59
N MET A 17 -12.96 -32.99 7.02
CA MET A 17 -14.06 -32.03 6.91
C MET A 17 -14.20 -31.47 5.49
N HIS A 18 -15.25 -31.88 4.79
CA HIS A 18 -15.62 -31.31 3.49
C HIS A 18 -16.35 -29.98 3.67
N PHE A 19 -15.69 -28.89 3.35
CA PHE A 19 -16.31 -27.56 3.31
C PHE A 19 -17.26 -27.47 2.12
N THR A 20 -18.56 -27.30 2.38
CA THR A 20 -19.59 -27.15 1.35
C THR A 20 -19.97 -25.68 1.14
N ALA A 21 -20.66 -25.39 0.04
CA ALA A 21 -21.23 -24.05 -0.21
C ALA A 21 -22.11 -23.55 0.95
N GLN A 22 -22.79 -24.46 1.66
CA GLN A 22 -23.63 -24.11 2.81
C GLN A 22 -22.82 -23.61 4.01
N HIS A 23 -21.62 -24.17 4.23
CA HIS A 23 -20.69 -23.69 5.27
C HIS A 23 -20.16 -22.29 4.95
N LEU A 24 -19.88 -21.98 3.67
CA LEU A 24 -19.49 -20.63 3.24
C LEU A 24 -20.61 -19.60 3.50
N ILE A 25 -21.86 -19.98 3.26
CA ILE A 25 -23.02 -19.15 3.59
C ILE A 25 -23.08 -18.94 5.11
N GLY A 26 -22.95 -20.02 5.91
CA GLY A 26 -22.93 -19.95 7.37
C GLY A 26 -21.86 -18.99 7.91
N LEU A 27 -20.65 -19.05 7.37
CA LEU A 27 -19.54 -18.14 7.73
C LEU A 27 -19.86 -16.67 7.45
N ARG A 28 -20.41 -16.36 6.27
CA ARG A 28 -20.84 -14.98 5.94
C ARG A 28 -21.94 -14.47 6.86
N LEU A 29 -22.89 -15.33 7.19
CA LEU A 29 -24.01 -14.98 8.07
C LEU A 29 -23.53 -14.81 9.53
N LEU A 30 -22.56 -15.61 9.98
CA LEU A 30 -21.92 -15.46 11.27
C LEU A 30 -21.21 -14.10 11.39
N ALA A 31 -20.41 -13.73 10.38
CA ALA A 31 -19.75 -12.44 10.34
C ALA A 31 -20.74 -11.27 10.34
N ALA A 32 -21.80 -11.34 9.53
CA ALA A 32 -22.85 -10.32 9.50
C ALA A 32 -23.63 -10.22 10.83
N ALA A 33 -23.87 -11.36 11.51
CA ALA A 33 -24.53 -11.36 12.81
C ALA A 33 -23.69 -10.73 13.92
N ASP A 34 -22.38 -10.95 13.90
CA ASP A 34 -21.44 -10.30 14.84
C ASP A 34 -21.34 -8.80 14.59
N GLU A 35 -21.15 -8.38 13.34
CA GLU A 35 -21.04 -6.97 12.94
C GLU A 35 -22.31 -6.17 13.25
N LEU A 36 -23.49 -6.73 12.96
CA LEU A 36 -24.77 -6.05 13.12
C LEU A 36 -25.44 -6.31 14.49
N GLY A 37 -24.83 -7.13 15.34
CA GLY A 37 -25.26 -7.41 16.70
C GLY A 37 -26.53 -8.25 16.81
N SER A 38 -27.13 -8.71 15.69
CA SER A 38 -28.34 -9.57 15.73
C SER A 38 -28.57 -10.39 14.48
N LEU A 39 -29.13 -11.60 14.66
CA LEU A 39 -29.57 -12.46 13.54
C LEU A 39 -30.65 -11.82 12.67
N GLY A 40 -31.54 -11.00 13.25
CA GLY A 40 -32.56 -10.28 12.50
C GLY A 40 -31.99 -9.18 11.61
N ALA A 41 -30.94 -8.47 12.07
CA ALA A 41 -30.26 -7.47 11.27
C ALA A 41 -29.45 -8.15 10.13
N ALA A 42 -28.73 -9.23 10.44
CA ALA A 42 -28.04 -10.05 9.44
C ALA A 42 -28.99 -10.59 8.36
N ALA A 43 -30.16 -11.07 8.76
CA ALA A 43 -31.21 -11.54 7.84
C ALA A 43 -31.67 -10.45 6.86
N ARG A 44 -31.95 -9.25 7.37
CA ARG A 44 -32.35 -8.10 6.53
C ARG A 44 -31.23 -7.69 5.58
N ALA A 45 -29.99 -7.60 6.07
CA ALA A 45 -28.83 -7.20 5.27
C ALA A 45 -28.51 -8.20 4.15
N THR A 46 -28.80 -9.49 4.35
CA THR A 46 -28.54 -10.55 3.37
C THR A 46 -29.75 -10.92 2.52
N GLY A 47 -30.93 -10.31 2.73
CA GLY A 47 -32.17 -10.63 2.02
C GLY A 47 -32.72 -12.02 2.36
N MET A 48 -32.34 -12.62 3.48
CA MET A 48 -32.73 -13.96 3.91
C MET A 48 -33.75 -13.90 5.05
N ALA A 49 -34.61 -14.94 5.15
CA ALA A 49 -35.44 -15.10 6.33
C ALA A 49 -34.60 -15.47 7.57
N GLN A 50 -34.87 -14.85 8.73
CA GLN A 50 -34.15 -15.10 9.97
C GLN A 50 -34.02 -16.59 10.37
N PRO A 51 -35.06 -17.45 10.21
CA PRO A 51 -34.94 -18.87 10.45
C PRO A 51 -33.88 -19.57 9.58
N ASN A 52 -33.68 -19.10 8.35
CA ASN A 52 -32.67 -19.64 7.44
C ASN A 52 -31.25 -19.23 7.88
N VAL A 53 -31.09 -17.97 8.32
CA VAL A 53 -29.81 -17.49 8.91
C VAL A 53 -29.44 -18.31 10.13
N SER A 54 -30.41 -18.52 11.06
CA SER A 54 -30.20 -19.31 12.26
C SER A 54 -29.81 -20.76 11.96
N ARG A 55 -30.50 -21.39 10.98
CA ARG A 55 -30.19 -22.78 10.56
C ARG A 55 -28.80 -22.89 9.90
N ALA A 56 -28.43 -21.94 9.06
CA ALA A 56 -27.14 -21.98 8.40
C ALA A 56 -25.97 -21.86 9.41
N ILE A 57 -26.12 -20.99 10.40
CA ILE A 57 -25.10 -20.86 11.47
C ILE A 57 -25.09 -22.12 12.36
N ALA A 58 -26.27 -22.66 12.73
CA ALA A 58 -26.33 -23.89 13.51
C ALA A 58 -25.69 -25.09 12.79
N ALA A 59 -25.88 -25.22 11.47
CA ALA A 59 -25.22 -26.26 10.68
C ALA A 59 -23.68 -26.11 10.68
N LEU A 60 -23.17 -24.86 10.70
CA LEU A 60 -21.76 -24.60 10.84
C LEU A 60 -21.24 -24.94 12.25
N GLU A 61 -22.00 -24.60 13.30
CA GLU A 61 -21.71 -24.97 14.70
C GLU A 61 -21.69 -26.49 14.88
N ASP A 62 -22.65 -27.21 14.31
CA ASP A 62 -22.72 -28.66 14.33
C ASP A 62 -21.49 -29.28 13.63
N THR A 63 -21.08 -28.74 12.50
CA THR A 63 -19.90 -29.22 11.75
C THR A 63 -18.62 -29.00 12.50
N LEU A 64 -18.47 -27.87 13.17
CA LEU A 64 -17.27 -27.49 13.94
C LEU A 64 -17.31 -28.08 15.38
N GLY A 65 -18.45 -28.63 15.81
CA GLY A 65 -18.63 -29.24 17.13
C GLY A 65 -18.60 -28.23 18.28
N ALA A 66 -18.80 -26.92 18.00
CA ALA A 66 -18.70 -25.88 19.00
C ALA A 66 -19.60 -24.68 18.70
N PRO A 67 -20.13 -23.97 19.73
CA PRO A 67 -20.93 -22.77 19.55
C PRO A 67 -20.06 -21.61 19.05
N LEU A 68 -20.53 -20.94 18.00
CA LEU A 68 -19.90 -19.77 17.40
C LEU A 68 -20.62 -18.47 17.71
N LEU A 69 -21.88 -18.54 18.18
CA LEU A 69 -22.70 -17.40 18.57
C LEU A 69 -23.20 -17.49 20.00
N ASP A 70 -23.02 -16.41 20.75
CA ASP A 70 -23.69 -16.16 22.01
C ASP A 70 -25.04 -15.51 21.73
N ARG A 71 -26.12 -16.18 22.11
CA ARG A 71 -27.50 -15.70 21.91
C ARG A 71 -28.05 -15.18 23.23
N SER A 72 -28.44 -13.93 23.27
CA SER A 72 -29.04 -13.28 24.44
C SER A 72 -30.31 -12.52 24.05
N PRO A 73 -31.18 -12.17 25.01
CA PRO A 73 -32.30 -11.28 24.76
C PRO A 73 -31.90 -9.90 24.21
N ARG A 74 -30.63 -9.52 24.36
CA ARG A 74 -30.09 -8.23 23.90
C ARG A 74 -29.47 -8.30 22.52
N GLY A 75 -29.34 -9.49 21.91
CA GLY A 75 -28.74 -9.66 20.60
C GLY A 75 -27.97 -10.95 20.44
N SER A 76 -27.21 -11.04 19.36
CA SER A 76 -26.35 -12.20 19.05
C SER A 76 -24.98 -11.69 18.65
N THR A 77 -23.95 -12.11 19.37
CA THR A 77 -22.54 -11.76 19.11
C THR A 77 -21.72 -13.04 18.97
N ALA A 78 -20.61 -12.98 18.25
CA ALA A 78 -19.72 -14.13 18.10
C ALA A 78 -19.01 -14.46 19.42
N THR A 79 -18.89 -15.76 19.73
CA THR A 79 -18.02 -16.27 20.80
C THR A 79 -16.56 -15.97 20.49
N ALA A 80 -15.65 -16.19 21.43
CA ALA A 80 -14.21 -16.07 21.16
C ALA A 80 -13.77 -16.97 19.99
N LEU A 81 -14.28 -18.21 19.93
CA LEU A 81 -14.04 -19.12 18.81
C LEU A 81 -14.69 -18.59 17.53
N GLY A 82 -15.94 -18.09 17.61
CA GLY A 82 -16.63 -17.49 16.48
C GLY A 82 -15.85 -16.34 15.85
N LYS A 83 -15.27 -15.46 16.64
CA LYS A 83 -14.39 -14.38 16.16
C LYS A 83 -13.13 -14.91 15.47
N SER A 84 -12.51 -15.94 16.01
CA SER A 84 -11.35 -16.60 15.37
C SER A 84 -11.72 -17.25 14.04
N VAL A 85 -12.91 -17.89 13.97
CA VAL A 85 -13.44 -18.49 12.74
C VAL A 85 -13.77 -17.41 11.70
N ILE A 86 -14.38 -16.27 12.09
CA ILE A 86 -14.61 -15.13 11.20
C ILE A 86 -13.30 -14.58 10.64
N ALA A 87 -12.28 -14.41 11.49
CA ALA A 87 -10.97 -13.93 11.06
C ALA A 87 -10.30 -14.90 10.07
N ALA A 88 -10.37 -16.22 10.33
CA ALA A 88 -9.87 -17.22 9.41
C ALA A 88 -10.65 -17.25 8.08
N ALA A 89 -11.96 -17.02 8.10
CA ALA A 89 -12.81 -16.99 6.92
C ALA A 89 -12.59 -15.75 6.04
N ALA A 90 -12.02 -14.66 6.56
CA ALA A 90 -11.76 -13.44 5.80
C ALA A 90 -10.90 -13.71 4.57
N SER A 91 -9.81 -14.46 4.72
CA SER A 91 -8.90 -14.84 3.62
C SER A 91 -9.60 -15.67 2.53
N LEU A 92 -10.55 -16.53 2.91
CA LEU A 92 -11.33 -17.32 1.97
C LEU A 92 -12.30 -16.44 1.17
N PHE A 93 -12.95 -15.47 1.80
CA PHE A 93 -13.84 -14.53 1.12
C PHE A 93 -13.06 -13.59 0.20
N ASP A 94 -11.88 -13.17 0.60
CA ASP A 94 -10.97 -12.39 -0.23
C ASP A 94 -10.53 -13.18 -1.47
N ALA A 95 -10.18 -14.46 -1.31
CA ALA A 95 -9.85 -15.36 -2.42
C ALA A 95 -11.05 -15.56 -3.37
N ALA A 96 -12.27 -15.76 -2.83
CA ALA A 96 -13.48 -15.92 -3.64
C ALA A 96 -13.85 -14.62 -4.38
N ALA A 97 -13.70 -13.46 -3.74
CA ALA A 97 -13.89 -12.16 -4.37
C ALA A 97 -12.87 -11.91 -5.48
N THR A 98 -11.65 -12.40 -5.30
CA THR A 98 -10.58 -12.39 -6.29
C THR A 98 -10.93 -13.23 -7.49
N PHE A 99 -11.22 -14.50 -7.26
CA PHE A 99 -11.62 -15.42 -8.33
C PHE A 99 -12.76 -14.86 -9.18
N ARG A 100 -13.80 -14.32 -8.53
CA ARG A 100 -14.92 -13.67 -9.24
C ARG A 100 -14.43 -12.52 -10.11
N ARG A 101 -13.53 -11.67 -9.62
CA ARG A 101 -12.96 -10.55 -10.40
C ARG A 101 -12.10 -11.04 -11.55
N ASP A 102 -11.24 -12.01 -11.30
CA ASP A 102 -10.37 -12.60 -12.33
C ASP A 102 -11.21 -13.19 -13.46
N VAL A 103 -12.25 -13.96 -13.12
CA VAL A 103 -13.20 -14.50 -14.11
C VAL A 103 -13.96 -13.38 -14.83
N THR A 104 -14.42 -12.35 -14.11
CA THR A 104 -15.06 -11.19 -14.73
C THR A 104 -14.13 -10.47 -15.67
N SER A 105 -12.86 -10.29 -15.30
CA SER A 105 -11.83 -9.69 -16.17
C SER A 105 -11.50 -10.54 -17.40
N LEU A 106 -11.53 -11.87 -17.26
CA LEU A 106 -11.33 -12.81 -18.38
C LEU A 106 -12.52 -12.83 -19.35
N LEU A 107 -13.72 -12.59 -18.85
CA LEU A 107 -14.97 -12.60 -19.62
C LEU A 107 -15.38 -11.18 -20.08
N ALA A 108 -14.77 -10.14 -19.52
CA ALA A 108 -15.10 -8.77 -19.86
C ALA A 108 -14.47 -8.38 -21.20
N ASP A 109 -15.29 -7.75 -22.03
CA ASP A 109 -14.87 -6.94 -23.17
C ASP A 109 -14.02 -5.74 -22.66
N ASP A 110 -13.34 -5.03 -23.56
CA ASP A 110 -12.44 -3.89 -23.32
C ASP A 110 -13.05 -2.76 -22.44
N SER A 111 -14.30 -2.87 -22.04
CA SER A 111 -15.06 -1.89 -21.22
C SER A 111 -14.97 -2.09 -19.69
N ALA A 112 -14.24 -3.11 -19.20
CA ALA A 112 -14.13 -3.31 -17.76
C ALA A 112 -13.37 -2.14 -17.09
N PRO A 113 -13.87 -1.58 -15.94
CA PRO A 113 -13.18 -0.53 -15.23
C PRO A 113 -11.77 -0.95 -14.80
N LEU A 114 -10.79 -0.10 -15.05
CA LEU A 114 -9.41 -0.27 -14.58
C LEU A 114 -9.22 0.47 -13.25
N ARG A 115 -8.97 -0.24 -12.16
CA ARG A 115 -8.73 0.33 -10.84
C ARG A 115 -7.25 0.30 -10.55
N VAL A 116 -6.68 1.49 -10.42
CA VAL A 116 -5.26 1.72 -10.17
C VAL A 116 -5.07 2.26 -8.76
N SER A 117 -4.09 1.75 -8.03
CA SER A 117 -3.57 2.36 -6.81
C SER A 117 -2.13 2.76 -7.04
N ALA A 118 -1.77 3.99 -6.71
CA ALA A 118 -0.41 4.48 -6.93
C ALA A 118 0.11 5.23 -5.70
N SER A 119 1.42 5.09 -5.46
CA SER A 119 2.13 5.91 -4.50
C SER A 119 2.11 7.38 -4.91
N MET A 120 2.37 8.26 -3.94
CA MET A 120 2.26 9.71 -4.14
C MET A 120 3.12 10.18 -5.32
N THR A 121 4.41 9.83 -5.34
CA THR A 121 5.33 10.24 -6.41
C THR A 121 4.86 9.79 -7.79
N VAL A 122 4.46 8.53 -7.90
CA VAL A 122 3.96 7.99 -9.17
C VAL A 122 2.66 8.67 -9.59
N ALA A 123 1.73 8.87 -8.65
CA ALA A 123 0.43 9.46 -8.94
C ALA A 123 0.53 10.93 -9.38
N GLU A 124 1.45 11.70 -8.81
CA GLU A 124 1.61 13.13 -9.08
C GLU A 124 2.42 13.38 -10.36
N HIS A 125 3.48 12.61 -10.61
CA HIS A 125 4.47 12.95 -11.63
C HIS A 125 4.47 12.05 -12.87
N LEU A 126 4.05 10.80 -12.77
CA LEU A 126 4.11 9.83 -13.87
C LEU A 126 2.72 9.43 -14.38
N MET A 127 1.80 9.15 -13.48
CA MET A 127 0.46 8.67 -13.81
C MET A 127 -0.33 9.60 -14.75
N PRO A 128 -0.25 10.94 -14.65
CA PRO A 128 -0.97 11.82 -15.57
C PRO A 128 -0.61 11.58 -17.05
N GLY A 129 0.68 11.39 -17.35
CA GLY A 129 1.15 11.09 -18.70
C GLY A 129 0.70 9.71 -19.19
N TRP A 130 0.80 8.71 -18.31
CA TRP A 130 0.38 7.34 -18.63
C TRP A 130 -1.12 7.24 -18.86
N LEU A 131 -1.93 7.83 -17.98
CA LEU A 131 -3.40 7.83 -18.12
C LEU A 131 -3.85 8.65 -19.34
N SER A 132 -3.21 9.77 -19.65
CA SER A 132 -3.48 10.51 -20.87
C SER A 132 -3.25 9.65 -22.11
N THR A 133 -2.15 8.89 -22.15
CA THR A 133 -1.83 7.98 -23.24
C THR A 133 -2.80 6.80 -23.31
N TYR A 134 -3.15 6.23 -22.17
CA TYR A 134 -4.11 5.14 -22.06
C TYR A 134 -5.49 5.56 -22.58
N ARG A 135 -6.02 6.70 -22.12
CA ARG A 135 -7.34 7.22 -22.53
C ARG A 135 -7.41 7.62 -24.02
N ARG A 136 -6.30 8.04 -24.63
CA ARG A 136 -6.28 8.27 -26.08
C ARG A 136 -6.49 6.97 -26.88
N ARG A 137 -6.06 5.81 -26.35
CA ARG A 137 -6.25 4.52 -26.99
C ARG A 137 -7.61 3.91 -26.66
N HIS A 138 -8.14 4.21 -25.48
CA HIS A 138 -9.41 3.73 -24.94
C HIS A 138 -10.27 4.90 -24.45
N PRO A 139 -10.92 5.66 -25.38
CA PRO A 139 -11.68 6.86 -25.03
C PRO A 139 -12.81 6.60 -24.03
N ASP A 140 -13.43 5.42 -24.12
CA ASP A 140 -14.56 5.00 -23.28
C ASP A 140 -14.14 4.25 -22.00
N ALA A 141 -12.83 4.11 -21.75
CA ALA A 141 -12.34 3.40 -20.59
C ALA A 141 -12.69 4.14 -19.29
N ASP A 142 -13.30 3.41 -18.37
CA ASP A 142 -13.48 3.86 -16.98
C ASP A 142 -12.21 3.52 -16.18
N VAL A 143 -11.48 4.54 -15.72
CA VAL A 143 -10.25 4.40 -14.95
C VAL A 143 -10.36 5.11 -13.63
N GLY A 144 -10.32 4.35 -12.55
CA GLY A 144 -10.27 4.86 -11.18
C GLY A 144 -8.84 4.84 -10.64
N LEU A 145 -8.31 6.01 -10.25
CA LEU A 145 -7.00 6.15 -9.58
C LEU A 145 -7.20 6.46 -8.10
N ARG A 146 -6.51 5.71 -7.24
CA ARG A 146 -6.37 5.99 -5.82
C ARG A 146 -4.93 6.33 -5.49
N VAL A 147 -4.73 7.44 -4.78
CA VAL A 147 -3.40 7.85 -4.31
C VAL A 147 -3.23 7.37 -2.87
N ARG A 148 -2.16 6.66 -2.61
CA ARG A 148 -1.84 6.03 -1.32
C ARG A 148 -0.34 6.17 -1.03
N ASN A 149 0.12 5.75 0.16
CA ASN A 149 1.53 5.42 0.33
C ASN A 149 1.81 3.98 -0.15
N SER A 150 3.08 3.63 -0.32
CA SER A 150 3.46 2.33 -0.92
C SER A 150 2.94 1.13 -0.13
N GLU A 151 2.88 1.21 1.20
CA GLU A 151 2.35 0.13 2.05
C GLU A 151 0.86 -0.09 1.78
N ARG A 152 0.08 0.98 1.72
CA ARG A 152 -1.34 0.93 1.41
C ARG A 152 -1.63 0.47 -0.02
N VAL A 153 -0.76 0.79 -0.98
CA VAL A 153 -0.86 0.23 -2.34
C VAL A 153 -0.75 -1.30 -2.29
N PHE A 154 0.22 -1.84 -1.56
CA PHE A 154 0.34 -3.29 -1.39
C PHE A 154 -0.91 -3.90 -0.76
N ASP A 155 -1.45 -3.29 0.30
CA ASP A 155 -2.67 -3.76 0.97
C ASP A 155 -3.85 -3.78 -0.01
N GLU A 156 -4.05 -2.73 -0.80
CA GLU A 156 -5.14 -2.65 -1.78
C GLU A 156 -4.99 -3.68 -2.91
N VAL A 157 -3.76 -3.96 -3.37
CA VAL A 157 -3.50 -5.01 -4.37
C VAL A 157 -3.78 -6.38 -3.78
N LEU A 158 -3.31 -6.68 -2.56
CA LEU A 158 -3.55 -7.95 -1.88
C LEU A 158 -5.04 -8.18 -1.60
N ALA A 159 -5.74 -7.18 -1.09
CA ALA A 159 -7.17 -7.22 -0.90
C ALA A 159 -7.94 -7.26 -2.24
N GLY A 160 -7.26 -7.00 -3.38
CA GLY A 160 -7.83 -6.91 -4.72
C GLY A 160 -8.87 -5.82 -4.85
N THR A 161 -8.76 -4.76 -4.10
CA THR A 161 -9.58 -3.56 -4.25
C THR A 161 -9.10 -2.68 -5.40
N CYS A 162 -7.92 -2.96 -5.95
CA CYS A 162 -7.42 -2.46 -7.23
C CYS A 162 -6.87 -3.60 -8.09
N ASP A 163 -6.74 -3.37 -9.38
CA ASP A 163 -6.29 -4.35 -10.38
C ASP A 163 -4.77 -4.32 -10.52
N ILE A 164 -4.17 -3.15 -10.29
CA ILE A 164 -2.74 -2.90 -10.37
C ILE A 164 -2.33 -1.80 -9.38
N GLY A 165 -1.15 -1.97 -8.79
CA GLY A 165 -0.50 -0.97 -7.95
C GLY A 165 0.80 -0.47 -8.56
N PHE A 166 1.18 0.77 -8.23
CA PHE A 166 2.47 1.36 -8.60
C PHE A 166 3.16 1.90 -7.35
N VAL A 167 4.40 1.45 -7.12
CA VAL A 167 5.16 1.74 -5.89
C VAL A 167 6.63 2.03 -6.19
N GLU A 168 7.28 2.81 -5.33
CA GLU A 168 8.69 3.12 -5.36
C GLU A 168 9.41 2.73 -4.06
N THR A 169 9.10 1.56 -3.53
CA THR A 169 9.68 1.05 -2.28
C THR A 169 10.72 -0.03 -2.54
N PRO A 170 11.78 -0.14 -1.69
CA PRO A 170 12.75 -1.24 -1.76
C PRO A 170 12.15 -2.57 -1.27
N LEU A 171 10.97 -2.55 -0.68
CA LEU A 171 10.32 -3.73 -0.14
C LEU A 171 9.74 -4.58 -1.29
N ALA A 172 10.05 -5.87 -1.25
CA ALA A 172 9.42 -6.86 -2.11
C ALA A 172 8.39 -7.68 -1.30
N ARG A 173 7.24 -7.93 -1.90
CA ARG A 173 6.19 -8.78 -1.33
C ARG A 173 6.19 -10.10 -2.09
N LYS A 174 6.41 -11.21 -1.39
CA LYS A 174 6.47 -12.56 -2.00
C LYS A 174 5.12 -13.04 -2.54
N ASP A 175 4.05 -12.47 -2.05
CA ASP A 175 2.65 -12.74 -2.39
C ASP A 175 2.13 -11.88 -3.58
N LEU A 176 2.99 -11.03 -4.14
CA LEU A 176 2.69 -10.20 -5.29
C LEU A 176 3.71 -10.39 -6.42
N ASN A 177 3.24 -10.26 -7.64
CA ASN A 177 4.12 -10.11 -8.80
C ASN A 177 4.54 -8.66 -8.93
N ALA A 178 5.73 -8.43 -9.47
CA ALA A 178 6.26 -7.10 -9.69
C ALA A 178 7.09 -7.04 -10.98
N THR A 179 7.05 -5.92 -11.67
CA THR A 179 7.97 -5.57 -12.76
C THR A 179 8.48 -4.15 -12.58
N VAL A 180 9.75 -3.92 -12.88
CA VAL A 180 10.33 -2.58 -12.92
C VAL A 180 9.83 -1.88 -14.17
N ILE A 181 9.37 -0.63 -14.04
CA ILE A 181 8.81 0.16 -15.14
C ILE A 181 9.53 1.49 -15.35
N ALA A 182 10.17 2.02 -14.32
CA ALA A 182 10.94 3.25 -14.39
C ALA A 182 11.97 3.30 -13.25
N ASP A 183 12.90 4.22 -13.38
CA ASP A 183 13.87 4.57 -12.35
C ASP A 183 13.55 5.93 -11.75
N ASP A 184 13.96 6.14 -10.51
CA ASP A 184 13.83 7.39 -9.77
C ASP A 184 15.01 7.56 -8.82
N HIS A 185 15.34 8.80 -8.49
CA HIS A 185 16.36 9.14 -7.52
C HIS A 185 15.76 9.92 -6.35
N LEU A 186 16.18 9.59 -5.15
CA LEU A 186 15.97 10.46 -4.01
C LEU A 186 17.09 11.51 -3.96
N VAL A 187 16.70 12.72 -3.64
CA VAL A 187 17.61 13.84 -3.45
C VAL A 187 17.40 14.47 -2.08
N VAL A 188 18.49 14.97 -1.51
CA VAL A 188 18.44 15.82 -0.32
C VAL A 188 18.25 17.25 -0.81
N VAL A 189 17.24 17.93 -0.29
CA VAL A 189 16.93 19.31 -0.67
C VAL A 189 16.91 20.22 0.55
N VAL A 190 17.31 21.47 0.31
CA VAL A 190 17.35 22.54 1.30
C VAL A 190 16.83 23.84 0.70
N ALA A 191 16.47 24.81 1.55
CA ALA A 191 16.24 26.18 1.12
C ALA A 191 17.55 26.84 0.63
N PRO A 192 17.53 27.84 -0.27
CA PRO A 192 18.73 28.50 -0.79
C PRO A 192 19.61 29.13 0.30
N GLY A 193 19.04 29.55 1.43
CA GLY A 193 19.78 30.12 2.58
C GLY A 193 20.37 29.08 3.55
N HIS A 194 20.16 27.80 3.34
CA HIS A 194 20.65 26.76 4.25
C HIS A 194 22.17 26.57 4.12
N PRO A 195 22.92 26.25 5.20
CA PRO A 195 24.37 26.05 5.14
C PRO A 195 24.83 24.99 4.11
N TRP A 196 23.98 24.01 3.80
CA TRP A 196 24.27 22.99 2.80
C TRP A 196 24.01 23.45 1.35
N ALA A 197 23.38 24.59 1.13
CA ALA A 197 23.09 25.07 -0.25
C ALA A 197 24.36 25.29 -1.08
N GLY A 198 25.47 25.70 -0.44
CA GLY A 198 26.78 25.84 -1.10
C GLY A 198 27.45 24.51 -1.46
N ARG A 199 26.91 23.37 -1.04
CA ARG A 199 27.36 22.00 -1.35
C ARG A 199 26.48 21.33 -2.41
N GLY A 200 25.67 22.12 -3.16
CA GLY A 200 24.69 21.60 -4.12
C GLY A 200 25.23 21.51 -5.54
N ARG A 201 24.68 20.57 -6.33
CA ARG A 201 24.99 20.39 -7.75
C ARG A 201 24.79 21.66 -8.59
N ASN A 202 23.85 22.51 -8.20
CA ASN A 202 23.52 23.74 -8.89
C ASN A 202 24.33 24.96 -8.43
N ALA A 203 25.21 24.81 -7.43
CA ALA A 203 26.07 25.89 -6.95
C ALA A 203 27.05 26.37 -8.02
N ALA A 204 27.43 25.53 -8.98
CA ALA A 204 28.35 25.88 -10.08
C ALA A 204 27.73 26.82 -11.13
N GLY A 205 26.41 26.99 -11.18
CA GLY A 205 25.73 27.82 -12.20
C GLY A 205 25.33 29.24 -11.75
N SER A 206 25.32 29.51 -10.44
CA SER A 206 24.89 30.82 -9.88
C SER A 206 26.06 31.69 -9.38
N ALA A 207 27.29 31.21 -9.47
CA ALA A 207 28.45 31.87 -8.90
C ALA A 207 29.25 32.72 -9.92
N ALA A 208 28.60 33.27 -10.96
CA ALA A 208 29.33 34.15 -11.91
C ALA A 208 29.66 35.53 -11.33
N ASP A 209 29.12 35.95 -10.19
CA ASP A 209 29.33 37.31 -9.63
C ASP A 209 29.58 37.39 -8.12
N ALA A 210 29.83 36.30 -7.43
CA ALA A 210 30.25 36.35 -6.01
C ALA A 210 31.74 36.01 -5.88
N PRO A 211 32.59 36.91 -5.30
CA PRO A 211 33.97 36.56 -5.02
C PRO A 211 34.03 35.40 -4.01
N PRO A 212 35.01 34.49 -4.16
CA PRO A 212 35.20 33.43 -3.17
C PRO A 212 35.79 34.07 -1.90
N THR A 213 34.95 34.54 -1.01
CA THR A 213 35.37 34.96 0.32
C THR A 213 35.20 33.79 1.28
N GLY A 214 36.28 33.09 1.52
CA GLY A 214 36.44 32.24 2.70
C GLY A 214 36.46 30.72 2.38
N GLU A 215 37.62 30.19 2.62
CA GLU A 215 37.97 28.81 2.95
C GLU A 215 36.86 27.82 3.19
N PHE A 216 37.01 26.69 2.48
CA PHE A 216 36.24 25.44 2.52
C PHE A 216 35.07 25.40 1.52
N ALA A 217 35.36 25.01 0.29
CA ALA A 217 34.45 24.21 -0.48
C ALA A 217 34.27 22.89 0.29
N LEU A 218 33.29 22.85 1.19
CA LEU A 218 32.92 21.64 1.89
C LEU A 218 32.48 20.64 0.82
N GLY A 219 33.13 19.50 0.78
CA GLY A 219 32.74 18.38 -0.12
C GLY A 219 31.28 17.94 0.09
N PRO A 220 30.83 16.90 -0.59
CA PRO A 220 29.49 16.37 -0.43
C PRO A 220 29.09 16.15 1.03
N VAL A 221 27.82 16.25 1.37
CA VAL A 221 27.30 15.88 2.71
C VAL A 221 27.53 14.41 2.93
N THR A 222 28.28 14.05 3.96
CA THR A 222 28.59 12.66 4.26
C THR A 222 27.35 11.92 4.76
N ALA A 223 27.29 10.59 4.57
CA ALA A 223 26.21 9.76 5.08
C ALA A 223 26.05 9.88 6.61
N ALA A 224 27.17 10.00 7.35
CA ALA A 224 27.15 10.20 8.80
C ALA A 224 26.58 11.57 9.19
N GLU A 225 26.94 12.63 8.47
CA GLU A 225 26.42 13.98 8.69
C GLU A 225 24.92 14.04 8.37
N LEU A 226 24.47 13.44 7.26
CA LEU A 226 23.07 13.35 6.90
C LEU A 226 22.27 12.57 7.95
N ALA A 227 22.81 11.44 8.41
CA ALA A 227 22.16 10.63 9.45
C ALA A 227 22.08 11.34 10.80
N ALA A 228 23.08 12.14 11.17
CA ALA A 228 23.07 12.90 12.42
C ALA A 228 22.13 14.12 12.42
N THR A 229 21.65 14.52 11.24
CA THR A 229 20.80 15.72 11.08
C THR A 229 19.32 15.31 11.13
N PRO A 230 18.49 15.91 12.02
CA PRO A 230 17.05 15.76 11.95
C PRO A 230 16.52 16.28 10.61
N LEU A 231 15.73 15.46 9.91
CA LEU A 231 15.24 15.75 8.56
C LEU A 231 13.72 15.92 8.55
N VAL A 232 13.21 16.66 7.57
CA VAL A 232 11.78 16.66 7.23
C VAL A 232 11.52 15.45 6.32
N LEU A 233 10.75 14.50 6.80
CA LEU A 233 10.54 13.22 6.13
C LEU A 233 9.06 12.94 5.86
N ARG A 234 8.83 11.99 4.98
CA ARG A 234 7.52 11.40 4.77
C ARG A 234 7.14 10.48 5.93
N GLU A 235 5.86 10.21 6.03
CA GLU A 235 5.25 9.32 7.01
C GLU A 235 5.75 7.87 6.86
N PRO A 236 5.68 7.04 7.93
CA PRO A 236 5.89 5.60 7.86
C PRO A 236 4.97 4.95 6.82
N GLY A 237 5.47 3.95 6.08
CA GLY A 237 4.75 3.29 4.98
C GLY A 237 4.90 4.00 3.63
N SER A 238 5.43 5.23 3.59
CA SER A 238 5.89 5.86 2.34
C SER A 238 7.11 5.13 1.79
N GLY A 239 7.15 4.91 0.48
CA GLY A 239 8.32 4.33 -0.20
C GLY A 239 9.57 5.19 -0.04
N THR A 240 9.43 6.52 -0.11
CA THR A 240 10.51 7.49 0.14
C THR A 240 11.06 7.34 1.55
N ARG A 241 10.20 7.26 2.58
CA ARG A 241 10.62 7.06 3.96
C ARG A 241 11.32 5.72 4.15
N THR A 242 10.73 4.64 3.66
CA THR A 242 11.29 3.29 3.78
C THR A 242 12.67 3.19 3.11
N PHE A 243 12.84 3.86 1.96
CA PHE A 243 14.11 3.88 1.25
C PHE A 243 15.17 4.67 2.03
N HIS A 244 14.83 5.86 2.51
CA HIS A 244 15.68 6.70 3.36
C HIS A 244 16.14 5.93 4.61
N ASP A 245 15.21 5.35 5.37
CA ASP A 245 15.52 4.64 6.60
C ASP A 245 16.45 3.46 6.35
N ARG A 246 16.26 2.74 5.24
CA ARG A 246 17.13 1.62 4.84
C ARG A 246 18.51 2.10 4.43
N ALA A 247 18.60 3.17 3.64
CA ALA A 247 19.86 3.71 3.14
C ALA A 247 20.75 4.23 4.27
N LEU A 248 20.15 4.87 5.29
CA LEU A 248 20.88 5.43 6.43
C LEU A 248 20.96 4.50 7.65
N ALA A 249 20.35 3.31 7.62
CA ALA A 249 20.36 2.38 8.75
C ALA A 249 21.78 2.10 9.33
N PRO A 250 22.87 1.97 8.54
CA PRO A 250 24.20 1.73 9.08
C PRO A 250 24.74 2.87 9.97
N TRP A 251 24.20 4.08 9.83
CA TRP A 251 24.64 5.28 10.56
C TRP A 251 23.71 5.68 11.71
N ASN A 252 22.69 4.84 12.05
CA ASN A 252 21.74 5.10 13.13
C ASN A 252 21.11 6.51 13.05
N PRO A 253 20.25 6.78 12.06
CA PRO A 253 19.78 8.13 11.76
C PRO A 253 19.01 8.75 12.92
N ALA A 254 19.17 10.06 13.08
CA ALA A 254 18.43 10.86 14.03
C ALA A 254 16.91 10.75 13.78
N PRO A 255 16.06 10.89 14.82
CA PRO A 255 14.64 11.00 14.61
C PRO A 255 14.31 12.17 13.65
N PRO A 256 13.26 12.03 12.82
CA PRO A 256 12.84 13.11 11.94
C PRO A 256 12.46 14.37 12.75
N ALA A 257 12.81 15.54 12.22
CA ALA A 257 12.36 16.80 12.77
C ALA A 257 10.83 16.96 12.61
N VAL A 258 10.33 16.57 11.44
CA VAL A 258 8.89 16.60 11.12
C VAL A 258 8.55 15.41 10.22
N GLU A 259 7.39 14.78 10.45
CA GLU A 259 6.83 13.74 9.58
C GLU A 259 5.56 14.24 8.89
N LEU A 260 5.47 14.07 7.56
CA LEU A 260 4.39 14.61 6.74
C LEU A 260 3.85 13.59 5.73
N GLY A 261 2.56 13.66 5.47
CA GLY A 261 1.83 12.74 4.60
C GLY A 261 1.91 13.05 3.09
N SER A 262 2.66 14.09 2.65
CA SER A 262 2.76 14.41 1.22
C SER A 262 4.11 15.01 0.83
N ASN A 263 4.53 14.80 -0.44
CA ASN A 263 5.74 15.40 -0.99
C ASN A 263 5.67 16.92 -0.99
N ALA A 264 4.52 17.48 -1.34
CA ALA A 264 4.30 18.92 -1.37
C ALA A 264 4.44 19.57 0.01
N ALA A 265 3.97 18.91 1.08
CA ALA A 265 4.11 19.41 2.44
C ALA A 265 5.57 19.40 2.90
N VAL A 266 6.33 18.32 2.59
CA VAL A 266 7.78 18.25 2.87
C VAL A 266 8.50 19.37 2.13
N ALA A 267 8.29 19.52 0.82
CA ALA A 267 8.91 20.57 0.03
C ALA A 267 8.56 21.99 0.55
N ALA A 268 7.32 22.21 1.00
CA ALA A 268 6.89 23.50 1.53
C ALA A 268 7.61 23.89 2.83
N ILE A 269 7.80 22.93 3.77
CA ILE A 269 8.54 23.19 5.02
C ILE A 269 10.00 23.47 4.72
N VAL A 270 10.66 22.65 3.88
CA VAL A 270 12.06 22.88 3.49
C VAL A 270 12.22 24.25 2.83
N ARG A 271 11.34 24.61 1.90
CA ARG A 271 11.36 25.91 1.21
C ARG A 271 11.17 27.10 2.16
N ALA A 272 10.39 26.93 3.21
CA ALA A 272 10.20 27.97 4.25
C ALA A 272 11.43 28.17 5.17
N GLY A 273 12.54 27.48 4.92
CA GLY A 273 13.78 27.57 5.72
C GLY A 273 13.81 26.57 6.87
N GLY A 274 13.02 25.49 6.80
CA GLY A 274 13.08 24.36 7.73
C GLY A 274 14.32 23.49 7.50
N GLU A 275 14.38 22.39 8.22
CA GLU A 275 15.45 21.40 8.13
C GLU A 275 15.49 20.77 6.73
N PRO A 276 16.62 20.11 6.35
CA PRO A 276 16.75 19.42 5.06
C PRO A 276 15.67 18.34 4.89
N GLY A 277 15.22 18.15 3.66
CA GLY A 277 14.26 17.11 3.32
C GLY A 277 14.80 16.08 2.33
N VAL A 278 14.22 14.88 2.33
CA VAL A 278 14.51 13.83 1.35
C VAL A 278 13.26 13.55 0.52
N LEU A 279 13.36 13.78 -0.78
CA LEU A 279 12.27 13.65 -1.74
C LEU A 279 12.74 12.99 -3.04
N SER A 280 11.80 12.57 -3.86
CA SER A 280 12.06 12.20 -5.26
C SER A 280 12.53 13.43 -6.05
N GLU A 281 13.49 13.25 -6.92
CA GLU A 281 13.94 14.28 -7.87
C GLU A 281 12.77 14.78 -8.71
N LEU A 282 11.84 13.89 -9.11
CA LEU A 282 10.61 14.24 -9.82
C LEU A 282 9.73 15.22 -9.02
N ALA A 283 9.66 15.05 -7.70
CA ALA A 283 8.80 15.87 -6.85
C ALA A 283 9.33 17.28 -6.58
N VAL A 284 10.60 17.51 -6.83
CA VAL A 284 11.26 18.81 -6.55
C VAL A 284 11.76 19.51 -7.81
N ALA A 285 11.64 18.88 -8.98
CA ALA A 285 12.21 19.37 -10.24
C ALA A 285 11.83 20.85 -10.53
N ASP A 286 10.55 21.17 -10.41
CA ASP A 286 10.06 22.54 -10.68
C ASP A 286 10.58 23.54 -9.65
N ALA A 287 10.55 23.20 -8.36
CA ALA A 287 11.06 24.06 -7.29
C ALA A 287 12.57 24.31 -7.40
N VAL A 288 13.33 23.30 -7.81
CA VAL A 288 14.77 23.43 -8.10
C VAL A 288 15.01 24.29 -9.33
N ALA A 289 14.26 24.10 -10.41
CA ALA A 289 14.36 24.89 -11.63
C ALA A 289 14.06 26.40 -11.39
N HIS A 290 13.16 26.70 -10.46
CA HIS A 290 12.84 28.08 -10.06
C HIS A 290 13.74 28.63 -8.95
N GLY A 291 14.73 27.86 -8.48
CA GLY A 291 15.66 28.29 -7.41
C GLY A 291 15.00 28.38 -6.02
N GLU A 292 13.83 27.78 -5.84
CA GLU A 292 13.13 27.75 -4.54
C GLU A 292 13.71 26.69 -3.61
N LEU A 293 14.30 25.64 -4.17
CA LEU A 293 15.03 24.57 -3.48
C LEU A 293 16.38 24.33 -4.13
N VAL A 294 17.34 23.86 -3.34
CA VAL A 294 18.67 23.47 -3.79
C VAL A 294 18.88 21.99 -3.50
N VAL A 295 19.27 21.23 -4.52
CA VAL A 295 19.70 19.83 -4.35
C VAL A 295 21.13 19.83 -3.80
N VAL A 296 21.31 19.12 -2.70
CA VAL A 296 22.60 18.98 -2.01
C VAL A 296 23.32 17.74 -2.53
N ASP A 297 24.63 17.87 -2.82
CA ASP A 297 25.46 16.71 -3.13
C ASP A 297 25.69 15.88 -1.86
N VAL A 298 25.46 14.59 -1.97
CA VAL A 298 25.67 13.62 -0.89
C VAL A 298 26.77 12.63 -1.27
N ASP A 299 27.35 11.98 -0.26
CA ASP A 299 28.39 10.96 -0.41
C ASP A 299 27.95 9.87 -1.40
N GLU A 300 28.78 9.59 -2.41
CA GLU A 300 28.54 8.57 -3.43
C GLU A 300 28.30 7.15 -2.87
N ARG A 301 28.73 6.90 -1.63
CA ARG A 301 28.47 5.64 -0.92
C ARG A 301 27.01 5.48 -0.50
N LEU A 302 26.24 6.56 -0.54
CA LEU A 302 24.82 6.56 -0.25
C LEU A 302 24.03 6.36 -1.56
N ASP A 303 23.67 5.11 -1.83
CA ASP A 303 22.80 4.81 -2.98
C ASP A 303 21.37 5.29 -2.71
N LEU A 304 20.98 6.33 -3.42
CA LEU A 304 19.62 6.91 -3.38
C LEU A 304 18.82 6.61 -4.66
N HIS A 305 19.35 5.73 -5.52
CA HIS A 305 18.65 5.24 -6.70
C HIS A 305 17.59 4.21 -6.31
N ARG A 306 16.40 4.32 -6.88
CA ARG A 306 15.30 3.39 -6.64
C ARG A 306 14.53 3.07 -7.91
N HIS A 307 13.88 1.92 -7.91
CA HIS A 307 13.02 1.50 -9.01
C HIS A 307 11.56 1.77 -8.69
N ILE A 308 10.84 2.23 -9.68
CA ILE A 308 9.38 2.25 -9.69
C ILE A 308 8.90 0.92 -10.25
N ARG A 309 7.97 0.29 -9.54
CA ARG A 309 7.44 -1.03 -9.89
C ARG A 309 5.94 -1.00 -10.04
N ALA A 310 5.47 -1.69 -11.07
CA ALA A 310 4.08 -2.13 -11.14
C ALA A 310 3.95 -3.44 -10.36
N VAL A 311 2.89 -3.56 -9.55
CA VAL A 311 2.63 -4.73 -8.70
C VAL A 311 1.20 -5.21 -8.89
N TRP A 312 1.02 -6.53 -8.94
CA TRP A 312 -0.29 -7.16 -9.10
C TRP A 312 -0.33 -8.52 -8.44
N ARG A 313 -1.52 -9.07 -8.26
CA ARG A 313 -1.76 -10.37 -7.65
C ARG A 313 -2.09 -11.44 -8.70
N GLY A 314 -1.94 -12.71 -8.33
CA GLY A 314 -2.33 -13.87 -9.14
C GLY A 314 -1.17 -14.50 -9.89
N THR A 315 -1.40 -15.69 -10.46
CA THR A 315 -0.36 -16.51 -11.11
C THR A 315 -0.32 -16.32 -12.65
N GLY A 316 -1.32 -15.65 -13.24
CA GLY A 316 -1.52 -15.54 -14.70
C GLY A 316 -1.07 -14.21 -15.31
N GLY A 317 -0.38 -13.34 -14.59
CA GLY A 317 -0.07 -11.98 -15.03
C GLY A 317 -1.22 -11.00 -14.75
N PRO A 318 -1.01 -9.69 -14.99
CA PRO A 318 -2.06 -8.70 -14.83
C PRO A 318 -3.13 -8.84 -15.91
N GLY A 319 -4.36 -8.42 -15.60
CA GLY A 319 -5.44 -8.36 -16.59
C GLY A 319 -5.06 -7.50 -17.80
N ARG A 320 -5.78 -7.65 -18.92
CA ARG A 320 -5.45 -7.01 -20.21
C ARG A 320 -5.24 -5.51 -20.08
N ASN A 321 -6.20 -4.80 -19.46
CA ASN A 321 -6.15 -3.35 -19.29
C ASN A 321 -4.98 -2.89 -18.39
N ALA A 322 -4.70 -3.66 -17.34
CA ALA A 322 -3.56 -3.41 -16.45
C ALA A 322 -2.22 -3.66 -17.15
N ARG A 323 -2.13 -4.70 -17.99
CA ARG A 323 -0.93 -4.99 -18.80
C ARG A 323 -0.64 -3.87 -19.78
N GLU A 324 -1.67 -3.36 -20.47
CA GLU A 324 -1.49 -2.25 -21.39
C GLU A 324 -1.02 -0.97 -20.68
N LEU A 325 -1.53 -0.71 -19.45
CA LEU A 325 -1.02 0.42 -18.67
C LEU A 325 0.45 0.21 -18.27
N ILE A 326 0.88 -1.02 -17.94
CA ILE A 326 2.29 -1.35 -17.71
C ILE A 326 3.12 -1.07 -18.97
N ASP A 327 2.65 -1.52 -20.14
CA ASP A 327 3.35 -1.33 -21.42
C ASP A 327 3.50 0.17 -21.77
N ILE A 328 2.53 0.98 -21.39
CA ILE A 328 2.61 2.45 -21.52
C ILE A 328 3.64 3.03 -20.54
N ALA A 329 3.63 2.56 -19.30
CA ALA A 329 4.50 3.04 -18.24
C ALA A 329 5.98 2.66 -18.43
N SER A 330 6.26 1.60 -19.19
CA SER A 330 7.62 1.07 -19.46
C SER A 330 8.27 1.68 -20.71
N ARG A 331 7.64 2.63 -21.39
CA ARG A 331 8.13 3.33 -22.59
C ARG A 331 8.73 4.68 -22.27
#